data_f42184add255840792401984e42d4b5a
#
_entry.id   f42184add255840792401984e42d4b5a
#
_cell.length_a   1.000
_cell.length_b   1.000
_cell.length_c   1.000
_cell.angle_alpha   90.00
_cell.angle_beta   90.00
_cell.angle_gamma   90.00
#
_symmetry.space_group_name_H-M   'P 1'
#
loop_
_entity.id
_entity.type
_entity.pdbx_description
1 polymer ?
#
loop_
_entity_poly.entity_id
_entity_poly.type
_entity_poly.pdbx_seq_one_letter_code
_entity_poly.pdbx_strand_id
1 'polypeptide(L)'
;MTIYGDESGSITKYLNHDQPYFVVALVKVNDVKRMRSAFRKFVSSNLDELKWQDHNAHKMFKDGEFLELKGSQMNKKIESRFIEFFAENSDIEVFYILVDNRNLNEDFLDNPSQTFNYVMCLNFKELFSKGLIPPEECFLNLDERNEKARNIFFL
;
A
#
# COMPACT_ATOMS: atom_id res chain seq x y z
N MET A 1 -10.78 11.30 -8.75
CA MET A 1 -10.57 10.08 -7.92
C MET A 1 -9.10 9.98 -7.57
N THR A 2 -8.76 9.49 -6.38
CA THR A 2 -7.37 9.33 -5.95
C THR A 2 -7.08 7.86 -5.63
N ILE A 3 -5.96 7.35 -6.14
CA ILE A 3 -5.43 6.02 -5.81
C ILE A 3 -4.14 6.23 -5.04
N TYR A 4 -4.02 5.56 -3.91
CA TYR A 4 -2.80 5.50 -3.11
C TYR A 4 -2.16 4.13 -3.31
N GLY A 5 -0.86 4.11 -3.50
CA GLY A 5 -0.10 2.86 -3.65
C GLY A 5 1.04 2.79 -2.66
N ASP A 6 1.19 1.63 -2.07
CA ASP A 6 2.33 1.29 -1.22
C ASP A 6 2.80 -0.13 -1.54
N GLU A 7 4.03 -0.44 -1.20
CA GLU A 7 4.65 -1.68 -1.58
C GLU A 7 5.31 -2.40 -0.41
N SER A 8 5.37 -3.71 -0.52
CA SER A 8 6.03 -4.59 0.44
C SER A 8 6.89 -5.62 -0.28
N GLY A 9 8.07 -5.86 0.25
CA GLY A 9 9.06 -6.74 -0.36
C GLY A 9 9.92 -6.02 -1.40
N SER A 10 10.61 -6.79 -2.24
CA SER A 10 11.48 -6.28 -3.28
C SER A 10 11.45 -7.17 -4.51
N ILE A 11 11.58 -6.59 -5.70
CA ILE A 11 11.91 -7.34 -6.91
C ILE A 11 13.40 -7.63 -6.84
N THR A 12 13.78 -8.91 -6.71
CA THR A 12 15.17 -9.30 -6.48
C THR A 12 15.43 -10.75 -6.88
N LYS A 13 16.65 -11.01 -7.34
CA LYS A 13 17.18 -12.37 -7.54
C LYS A 13 17.67 -13.04 -6.25
N TYR A 14 17.91 -12.27 -5.21
CA TYR A 14 18.29 -12.79 -3.89
C TYR A 14 17.03 -13.20 -3.14
N LEU A 15 16.55 -14.39 -3.46
CA LEU A 15 15.32 -14.90 -2.87
C LEU A 15 15.53 -15.22 -1.39
N ASN A 16 14.78 -14.54 -0.54
CA ASN A 16 14.48 -15.07 0.76
C ASN A 16 13.37 -16.13 0.58
N HIS A 17 13.67 -17.40 0.87
CA HIS A 17 12.72 -18.49 0.70
C HIS A 17 11.42 -18.27 1.47
N ASP A 18 11.46 -17.52 2.56
CA ASP A 18 10.30 -17.22 3.40
C ASP A 18 9.46 -16.06 2.85
N GLN A 19 10.02 -15.22 1.97
CA GLN A 19 9.34 -14.05 1.41
C GLN A 19 9.69 -13.85 -0.08
N PRO A 20 9.24 -14.76 -0.96
CA PRO A 20 9.58 -14.68 -2.39
C PRO A 20 8.75 -13.64 -3.16
N TYR A 21 7.84 -12.95 -2.48
CA TYR A 21 6.87 -12.08 -3.11
C TYR A 21 7.24 -10.61 -2.99
N PHE A 22 6.95 -9.89 -4.07
CA PHE A 22 6.81 -8.45 -4.07
C PHE A 22 5.34 -8.09 -4.24
N VAL A 23 4.82 -7.23 -3.38
CA VAL A 23 3.39 -6.88 -3.34
C VAL A 23 3.24 -5.38 -3.49
N VAL A 24 2.29 -4.94 -4.33
CA VAL A 24 1.82 -3.55 -4.34
C VAL A 24 0.35 -3.56 -3.94
N ALA A 25 0.01 -2.77 -2.95
CA ALA A 25 -1.37 -2.49 -2.59
C ALA A 25 -1.79 -1.15 -3.19
N LEU A 26 -2.90 -1.14 -3.92
CA LEU A 26 -3.51 0.07 -4.48
C LEU A 26 -4.85 0.31 -3.78
N VAL A 27 -5.00 1.47 -3.18
CA VAL A 27 -6.24 1.88 -2.48
C VAL A 27 -6.90 2.99 -3.28
N LYS A 28 -8.01 2.66 -3.92
CA LYS A 28 -8.89 3.62 -4.60
C LYS A 28 -9.79 4.27 -3.55
N VAL A 29 -9.77 5.59 -3.47
CA VAL A 29 -10.55 6.37 -2.50
C VAL A 29 -11.58 7.20 -3.24
N ASN A 30 -12.87 6.89 -3.07
CA ASN A 30 -13.96 7.61 -3.68
C ASN A 30 -14.34 8.85 -2.86
N ASP A 31 -14.32 8.75 -1.52
CA ASP A 31 -14.54 9.88 -0.60
C ASP A 31 -13.38 10.04 0.39
N VAL A 32 -12.48 10.97 0.09
CA VAL A 32 -11.30 11.28 0.93
C VAL A 32 -11.71 11.81 2.31
N LYS A 33 -12.82 12.57 2.41
CA LYS A 33 -13.26 13.14 3.70
C LYS A 33 -13.77 12.02 4.61
N ARG A 34 -14.58 11.12 4.07
CA ARG A 34 -15.10 9.95 4.78
C ARG A 34 -13.95 9.04 5.23
N MET A 35 -13.00 8.76 4.34
CA MET A 35 -11.82 7.95 4.65
C MET A 35 -10.99 8.57 5.78
N ARG A 36 -10.70 9.88 5.70
CA ARG A 36 -9.96 10.58 6.77
C ARG A 36 -10.71 10.60 8.11
N SER A 37 -12.03 10.74 8.06
CA SER A 37 -12.87 10.68 9.27
C SER A 37 -12.83 9.28 9.90
N ALA A 38 -12.96 8.23 9.09
CA ALA A 38 -12.84 6.85 9.55
C ALA A 38 -11.46 6.59 10.18
N PHE A 39 -10.38 7.04 9.53
CA PHE A 39 -9.02 6.91 10.06
C PHE A 39 -8.87 7.56 11.45
N ARG A 40 -9.26 8.82 11.57
CA ARG A 40 -9.19 9.55 12.86
C ARG A 40 -10.01 8.86 13.94
N LYS A 41 -11.22 8.40 13.61
CA LYS A 41 -12.09 7.68 14.54
C LYS A 41 -11.45 6.36 14.99
N PHE A 42 -10.86 5.59 14.06
CA PHE A 42 -10.16 4.36 14.42
C PHE A 42 -8.99 4.61 15.36
N VAL A 43 -8.12 5.57 15.03
CA VAL A 43 -6.95 5.91 15.86
C VAL A 43 -7.39 6.38 17.25
N SER A 44 -8.36 7.31 17.34
CA SER A 44 -8.82 7.84 18.62
C SER A 44 -9.49 6.77 19.50
N SER A 45 -10.24 5.85 18.90
CA SER A 45 -10.92 4.77 19.64
C SER A 45 -9.98 3.65 20.10
N ASN A 46 -8.77 3.57 19.55
CA ASN A 46 -7.78 2.54 19.89
C ASN A 46 -6.46 3.13 20.43
N LEU A 47 -6.46 4.40 20.83
CA LEU A 47 -5.25 5.16 21.13
C LEU A 47 -4.37 4.49 22.18
N ASP A 48 -4.94 4.03 23.29
CA ASP A 48 -4.19 3.44 24.40
C ASP A 48 -3.59 2.09 24.00
N GLU A 49 -4.33 1.29 23.24
CA GLU A 49 -3.83 0.00 22.73
C GLU A 49 -2.72 0.20 21.71
N LEU A 50 -2.84 1.17 20.82
CA LEU A 50 -1.79 1.52 19.85
C LEU A 50 -0.53 2.04 20.56
N LYS A 51 -0.66 2.88 21.57
CA LYS A 51 0.47 3.34 22.39
C LYS A 51 1.16 2.19 23.11
N TRP A 52 0.37 1.26 23.66
CA TRP A 52 0.93 0.07 24.31
C TRP A 52 1.74 -0.80 23.35
N GLN A 53 1.26 -0.98 22.11
CA GLN A 53 1.99 -1.75 21.10
C GLN A 53 3.26 -1.06 20.60
N ASP A 54 3.28 0.25 20.57
CA ASP A 54 4.43 1.05 20.11
C ASP A 54 5.44 1.40 21.21
N HIS A 55 5.18 1.03 22.47
CA HIS A 55 5.93 1.52 23.65
C HIS A 55 7.45 1.27 23.60
N ASN A 56 7.91 0.25 22.89
CA ASN A 56 9.32 -0.05 22.70
C ASN A 56 9.89 0.43 21.36
N ALA A 57 9.05 0.68 20.39
CA ALA A 57 9.47 0.94 19.01
C ALA A 57 9.50 2.42 18.66
N HIS A 58 8.63 3.22 19.28
CA HIS A 58 8.48 4.68 19.03
C HIS A 58 8.34 5.03 17.54
N LYS A 59 7.61 4.18 16.79
CA LYS A 59 7.41 4.33 15.35
C LYS A 59 6.06 4.95 15.00
N MET A 60 5.04 4.72 15.84
CA MET A 60 3.70 5.29 15.67
C MET A 60 3.50 6.56 16.49
N PHE A 61 4.26 6.72 17.57
CA PHE A 61 4.17 7.88 18.47
C PHE A 61 5.54 8.48 18.76
N LYS A 62 5.60 9.80 18.86
CA LYS A 62 6.78 10.54 19.30
C LYS A 62 6.35 11.60 20.32
N ASP A 63 7.02 11.65 21.45
CA ASP A 63 6.73 12.59 22.56
C ASP A 63 5.24 12.58 22.99
N GLY A 64 4.59 11.41 22.86
CA GLY A 64 3.17 11.22 23.18
C GLY A 64 2.20 11.59 22.05
N GLU A 65 2.67 12.21 20.97
CA GLU A 65 1.87 12.57 19.81
C GLU A 65 1.85 11.46 18.78
N PHE A 66 0.69 11.25 18.15
CA PHE A 66 0.53 10.28 17.08
C PHE A 66 1.17 10.82 15.79
N LEU A 67 2.04 10.03 15.17
CA LEU A 67 2.69 10.32 13.88
C LEU A 67 1.97 9.65 12.72
N GLU A 68 1.95 8.32 12.76
CA GLU A 68 1.41 7.49 11.69
C GLU A 68 1.04 6.10 12.21
N LEU A 69 0.22 5.38 11.46
CA LEU A 69 -0.12 4.00 11.78
C LEU A 69 0.88 3.06 11.08
N LYS A 70 1.56 2.21 11.82
CA LYS A 70 2.50 1.21 11.27
C LYS A 70 1.95 -0.20 11.43
N GLY A 71 1.59 -0.84 10.33
CA GLY A 71 1.11 -2.23 10.31
C GLY A 71 2.08 -3.17 11.03
N SER A 72 3.39 -3.00 10.80
CA SER A 72 4.44 -3.81 11.45
C SER A 72 4.50 -3.71 12.99
N GLN A 73 3.82 -2.74 13.58
CA GLN A 73 3.72 -2.56 15.04
C GLN A 73 2.38 -3.04 15.59
N MET A 74 1.40 -3.31 14.75
CA MET A 74 0.10 -3.80 15.16
C MET A 74 0.12 -5.32 15.30
N ASN A 75 -0.55 -5.83 16.34
CA ASN A 75 -0.83 -7.26 16.42
C ASN A 75 -2.00 -7.63 15.47
N LYS A 76 -2.13 -8.92 15.16
CA LYS A 76 -3.16 -9.43 14.24
C LYS A 76 -4.58 -9.01 14.63
N LYS A 77 -4.86 -8.86 15.93
CA LYS A 77 -6.19 -8.46 16.40
C LYS A 77 -6.53 -7.02 16.03
N ILE A 78 -5.57 -6.10 16.16
CA ILE A 78 -5.75 -4.70 15.76
C ILE A 78 -5.78 -4.59 14.23
N GLU A 79 -4.92 -5.32 13.52
CA GLU A 79 -4.94 -5.37 12.05
C GLU A 79 -6.32 -5.80 11.53
N SER A 80 -6.88 -6.89 12.06
CA SER A 80 -8.22 -7.35 11.65
C SER A 80 -9.28 -6.29 11.93
N ARG A 81 -9.28 -5.71 13.13
CA ARG A 81 -10.23 -4.63 13.48
C ARG A 81 -10.07 -3.40 12.57
N PHE A 82 -8.83 -3.07 12.19
CA PHE A 82 -8.58 -1.97 11.25
C PHE A 82 -9.23 -2.25 9.89
N ILE A 83 -8.99 -3.43 9.33
CA ILE A 83 -9.54 -3.83 8.03
C ILE A 83 -11.08 -3.86 8.08
N GLU A 84 -11.66 -4.49 9.08
CA GLU A 84 -13.11 -4.57 9.28
C GLU A 84 -13.73 -3.17 9.42
N PHE A 85 -13.14 -2.34 10.29
CA PHE A 85 -13.62 -0.97 10.52
C PHE A 85 -13.58 -0.13 9.24
N PHE A 86 -12.50 -0.24 8.44
CA PHE A 86 -12.39 0.50 7.19
C PHE A 86 -13.34 -0.01 6.12
N ALA A 87 -13.56 -1.32 6.02
CA ALA A 87 -14.53 -1.90 5.11
C ALA A 87 -15.95 -1.36 5.35
N GLU A 88 -16.30 -1.13 6.63
CA GLU A 88 -17.64 -0.63 7.00
C GLU A 88 -17.78 0.90 6.95
N ASN A 89 -16.72 1.63 7.26
CA ASN A 89 -16.79 3.07 7.54
C ASN A 89 -16.15 3.96 6.46
N SER A 90 -15.50 3.38 5.45
CA SER A 90 -14.92 4.13 4.34
C SER A 90 -15.49 3.68 3.01
N ASP A 91 -15.31 4.51 1.99
CA ASP A 91 -15.64 4.19 0.60
C ASP A 91 -14.34 4.00 -0.17
N ILE A 92 -13.71 2.85 0.07
CA ILE A 92 -12.44 2.45 -0.55
C ILE A 92 -12.59 1.10 -1.25
N GLU A 93 -11.81 0.95 -2.31
CA GLU A 93 -11.59 -0.34 -2.97
C GLU A 93 -10.09 -0.64 -2.93
N VAL A 94 -9.73 -1.88 -2.65
CA VAL A 94 -8.33 -2.28 -2.55
C VAL A 94 -8.00 -3.29 -3.63
N PHE A 95 -6.94 -3.04 -4.38
CA PHE A 95 -6.40 -3.95 -5.38
C PHE A 95 -4.99 -4.35 -4.97
N TYR A 96 -4.66 -5.62 -5.21
CA TYR A 96 -3.33 -6.14 -4.92
C TYR A 96 -2.67 -6.61 -6.20
N ILE A 97 -1.42 -6.21 -6.38
CA ILE A 97 -0.52 -6.73 -7.40
C ILE A 97 0.48 -7.62 -6.68
N LEU A 98 0.47 -8.91 -7.00
CA LEU A 98 1.39 -9.88 -6.43
C LEU A 98 2.35 -10.36 -7.50
N VAL A 99 3.63 -10.14 -7.28
CA VAL A 99 4.71 -10.62 -8.12
C VAL A 99 5.47 -11.70 -7.37
N ASP A 100 5.53 -12.88 -7.95
CA ASP A 100 6.37 -13.97 -7.45
C ASP A 100 7.74 -13.91 -8.14
N ASN A 101 8.76 -13.50 -7.40
CA ASN A 101 10.12 -13.35 -7.92
C ASN A 101 10.69 -14.66 -8.50
N ARG A 102 10.18 -15.82 -8.06
CA ARG A 102 10.62 -17.13 -8.58
C ARG A 102 10.20 -17.38 -10.03
N ASN A 103 9.17 -16.67 -10.48
CA ASN A 103 8.62 -16.77 -11.84
C ASN A 103 9.12 -15.66 -12.77
N LEU A 104 9.95 -14.74 -12.28
CA LEU A 104 10.57 -13.71 -13.11
C LEU A 104 11.85 -14.25 -13.76
N ASN A 105 12.07 -13.87 -15.03
CA ASN A 105 13.34 -14.13 -15.70
C ASN A 105 14.45 -13.17 -15.22
N GLU A 106 15.70 -13.45 -15.58
CA GLU A 106 16.85 -12.66 -15.14
C GLU A 106 16.79 -11.20 -15.57
N ASP A 107 16.29 -10.90 -16.77
CA ASP A 107 16.18 -9.53 -17.28
C ASP A 107 15.28 -8.67 -16.39
N PHE A 108 14.17 -9.23 -15.91
CA PHE A 108 13.27 -8.57 -14.96
C PHE A 108 13.91 -8.39 -13.58
N LEU A 109 14.65 -9.38 -13.12
CA LEU A 109 15.31 -9.34 -11.81
C LEU A 109 16.52 -8.38 -11.78
N ASP A 110 17.20 -8.21 -12.92
CA ASP A 110 18.35 -7.32 -13.05
C ASP A 110 17.95 -5.84 -13.23
N ASN A 111 16.69 -5.57 -13.56
CA ASN A 111 16.15 -4.24 -13.77
C ASN A 111 14.90 -3.96 -12.89
N PRO A 112 14.99 -3.98 -11.55
CA PRO A 112 13.81 -3.92 -10.66
C PRO A 112 12.92 -2.71 -10.88
N SER A 113 13.49 -1.54 -11.17
CA SER A 113 12.71 -0.31 -11.42
C SER A 113 11.90 -0.38 -12.72
N GLN A 114 12.47 -0.95 -13.77
CA GLN A 114 11.76 -1.15 -15.04
C GLN A 114 10.68 -2.20 -14.88
N THR A 115 10.98 -3.28 -14.17
CA THR A 115 10.02 -4.34 -13.85
C THR A 115 8.85 -3.81 -13.04
N PHE A 116 9.10 -2.99 -12.03
CA PHE A 116 8.06 -2.32 -11.29
C PHE A 116 7.14 -1.50 -12.21
N ASN A 117 7.73 -0.62 -13.04
CA ASN A 117 6.96 0.21 -13.96
C ASN A 117 6.15 -0.64 -14.95
N TYR A 118 6.73 -1.70 -15.48
CA TYR A 118 6.06 -2.63 -16.40
C TYR A 118 4.87 -3.32 -15.73
N VAL A 119 5.06 -3.87 -14.53
CA VAL A 119 4.02 -4.53 -13.76
C VAL A 119 2.88 -3.56 -13.43
N MET A 120 3.21 -2.34 -12.99
CA MET A 120 2.22 -1.30 -12.73
C MET A 120 1.43 -0.94 -13.99
N CYS A 121 2.11 -0.73 -15.12
CA CYS A 121 1.46 -0.43 -16.40
C CYS A 121 0.48 -1.52 -16.83
N LEU A 122 0.88 -2.79 -16.76
CA LEU A 122 0.01 -3.93 -17.10
C LEU A 122 -1.24 -3.97 -16.22
N ASN A 123 -1.05 -3.83 -14.92
CA ASN A 123 -2.17 -3.89 -13.97
C ASN A 123 -3.14 -2.72 -14.14
N PHE A 124 -2.64 -1.50 -14.35
CA PHE A 124 -3.53 -0.36 -14.64
C PHE A 124 -4.28 -0.54 -15.96
N LYS A 125 -3.64 -1.04 -17.02
CA LYS A 125 -4.34 -1.38 -18.27
C LYS A 125 -5.47 -2.39 -18.04
N GLU A 126 -5.24 -3.38 -17.21
CA GLU A 126 -6.25 -4.36 -16.85
C GLU A 126 -7.41 -3.73 -16.04
N LEU A 127 -7.10 -2.91 -15.02
CA LEU A 127 -8.08 -2.22 -14.21
C LEU A 127 -8.96 -1.28 -15.06
N PHE A 128 -8.35 -0.55 -16.00
CA PHE A 128 -9.08 0.30 -16.96
C PHE A 128 -9.96 -0.53 -17.90
N SER A 129 -9.42 -1.63 -18.47
CA SER A 129 -10.17 -2.47 -19.41
C SER A 129 -11.37 -3.15 -18.76
N LYS A 130 -11.30 -3.45 -17.47
CA LYS A 130 -12.40 -4.02 -16.68
C LYS A 130 -13.37 -2.95 -16.15
N GLY A 131 -13.12 -1.67 -16.39
CA GLY A 131 -13.93 -0.56 -15.88
C GLY A 131 -13.88 -0.40 -14.35
N LEU A 132 -12.90 -1.01 -13.68
CA LEU A 132 -12.72 -0.91 -12.24
C LEU A 132 -12.14 0.46 -11.82
N ILE A 133 -11.38 1.05 -12.71
CA ILE A 133 -10.84 2.41 -12.59
C ILE A 133 -11.17 3.16 -13.88
N PRO A 134 -11.85 4.32 -13.84
CA PRO A 134 -12.03 5.15 -15.03
C PRO A 134 -10.69 5.75 -15.45
N PRO A 135 -10.35 5.76 -16.75
CA PRO A 135 -9.07 6.30 -17.24
C PRO A 135 -8.96 7.83 -17.15
N GLU A 136 -10.12 8.49 -16.99
CA GLU A 136 -10.26 9.93 -17.07
C GLU A 136 -10.05 10.58 -15.73
N GLU A 137 -9.17 11.13 -15.18
CA GLU A 137 -9.02 11.77 -13.86
C GLU A 137 -8.62 10.84 -12.71
N CYS A 138 -7.64 10.00 -12.92
CA CYS A 138 -7.02 9.24 -11.86
C CYS A 138 -5.72 9.91 -11.40
N PHE A 139 -5.66 10.32 -10.13
CA PHE A 139 -4.42 10.76 -9.48
C PHE A 139 -3.81 9.57 -8.73
N LEU A 140 -2.60 9.19 -9.13
CA LEU A 140 -1.85 8.12 -8.47
C LEU A 140 -0.82 8.74 -7.53
N ASN A 141 -0.95 8.45 -6.23
CA ASN A 141 0.04 8.77 -5.21
C ASN A 141 0.78 7.49 -4.83
N LEU A 142 2.02 7.36 -5.24
CA LEU A 142 2.93 6.31 -4.78
C LEU A 142 3.82 6.89 -3.70
N ASP A 143 4.13 6.10 -2.67
CA ASP A 143 5.14 6.47 -1.70
C ASP A 143 6.51 6.63 -2.38
N GLU A 144 7.28 7.66 -2.00
CA GLU A 144 8.52 8.01 -2.69
C GLU A 144 9.58 6.93 -2.51
N ARG A 145 9.67 6.03 -3.49
CA ARG A 145 10.91 5.29 -3.70
C ARG A 145 11.93 6.20 -4.37
N ASN A 146 13.21 6.04 -4.00
CA ASN A 146 14.37 6.70 -4.57
C ASN A 146 14.16 7.25 -5.99
N GLU A 147 14.65 8.45 -6.25
CA GLU A 147 14.45 9.35 -7.40
C GLU A 147 14.37 8.75 -8.82
N LYS A 148 14.75 7.50 -9.02
CA LYS A 148 14.75 6.82 -10.33
C LYS A 148 13.38 6.31 -10.80
N ALA A 149 12.37 6.27 -9.94
CA ALA A 149 11.03 5.76 -10.27
C ALA A 149 10.01 6.84 -10.67
N ARG A 150 10.41 8.11 -10.77
CA ARG A 150 9.51 9.27 -10.97
C ARG A 150 8.82 9.36 -12.34
N ASN A 151 9.13 8.51 -13.30
CA ASN A 151 8.57 8.60 -14.66
C ASN A 151 7.70 7.40 -15.00
N ILE A 152 6.58 7.23 -14.30
CA ILE A 152 5.52 6.34 -14.78
C ILE A 152 4.72 7.11 -15.83
N PHE A 153 5.09 6.97 -17.09
CA PHE A 153 4.28 7.47 -18.20
C PHE A 153 3.19 6.45 -18.50
N PHE A 154 1.95 6.78 -18.20
CA PHE A 154 0.79 6.11 -18.76
C PHE A 154 0.58 6.69 -20.18
N LEU A 155 0.97 5.93 -21.18
CA LEU A 155 0.62 6.18 -22.58
C LEU A 155 -0.65 5.41 -22.95
#